data_cb3c67faf7f81ee34efe1355fe8aef07
#
_entry.id   cb3c67faf7f81ee34efe1355fe8aef07
#
_cell.length_a   1.000
_cell.length_b   1.000
_cell.length_c   1.000
_cell.angle_alpha   90.00
_cell.angle_beta   90.00
_cell.angle_gamma   90.00
#
_symmetry.space_group_name_H-M   'P 1'
#
loop_
_entity.id
_entity.type
_entity.pdbx_description
1 polymer ?
#
loop_
_entity_poly.entity_id
_entity_poly.type
_entity_poly.pdbx_seq_one_letter_code
_entity_poly.pdbx_strand_id
1 'polypeptide(L)'
;AGPSTGMPTKPEQADLEHVLYTSQGDSCRVVFAPANVREAYDQTRKAFELAYSYNLPAIVVYDQKIQGELRTVPVEFFDREPTAGMEGVLTEDELAEAAHDASGNFMRYRHDVEDGGNPRSIPGQTGGRHLVTGNESQEVGHISESPDNRKAQMDRRMRKLTSIREDLDEMDSSHQTHYGPSEATHGLLVWGSQQDTVFEAVDRLNARGESVKALGVSD
;
A
#
# COMPACT_ATOMS: atom_id res chain seq x y z
N ALA A 1 -2.21 18.27 1.39
CA ALA A 1 -2.56 19.69 1.36
C ALA A 1 -2.43 20.30 2.75
N GLY A 2 -2.20 21.62 2.83
CA GLY A 2 -2.25 22.34 4.08
C GLY A 2 -3.65 22.29 4.72
N PRO A 3 -3.78 22.69 6.02
CA PRO A 3 -5.06 22.67 6.71
C PRO A 3 -6.12 23.47 5.95
N SER A 4 -7.26 22.86 5.63
CA SER A 4 -8.30 23.49 4.81
C SER A 4 -8.81 24.81 5.41
N THR A 5 -8.85 24.89 6.74
CA THR A 5 -9.11 26.14 7.45
C THR A 5 -7.82 26.94 7.58
N GLY A 6 -7.62 27.91 6.70
CA GLY A 6 -6.46 28.80 6.67
C GLY A 6 -5.57 28.66 5.43
N MET A 7 -5.25 27.44 4.99
CA MET A 7 -4.39 27.17 3.83
C MET A 7 -5.02 26.16 2.86
N PRO A 8 -6.23 26.39 2.37
CA PRO A 8 -6.93 25.44 1.50
C PRO A 8 -6.17 25.28 0.18
N THR A 9 -6.09 24.05 -0.30
CA THR A 9 -5.51 23.70 -1.60
C THR A 9 -4.07 24.15 -1.83
N LYS A 10 -3.31 24.43 -0.78
CA LYS A 10 -1.88 24.73 -0.91
C LYS A 10 -1.04 23.48 -0.67
N PRO A 11 0.08 23.30 -1.41
CA PRO A 11 1.00 22.21 -1.18
C PRO A 11 1.60 22.28 0.23
N GLU A 12 1.57 21.15 0.91
CA GLU A 12 2.20 20.95 2.20
C GLU A 12 2.44 19.45 2.40
N GLN A 13 3.51 19.07 3.09
CA GLN A 13 3.89 17.69 3.37
C GLN A 13 3.54 17.26 4.80
N ALA A 14 2.51 17.83 5.40
CA ALA A 14 2.09 17.53 6.77
C ALA A 14 1.27 16.23 6.89
N ASP A 15 0.77 15.69 5.78
CA ASP A 15 -0.16 14.55 5.82
C ASP A 15 0.53 13.20 6.06
N LEU A 16 1.84 13.08 5.88
CA LEU A 16 2.54 11.81 6.00
C LEU A 16 2.39 11.19 7.40
N GLU A 17 2.68 11.94 8.44
CA GLU A 17 2.51 11.44 9.81
C GLU A 17 1.04 11.09 10.11
N HIS A 18 0.12 11.90 9.60
CA HIS A 18 -1.29 11.64 9.76
C HIS A 18 -1.67 10.28 9.15
N VAL A 19 -1.29 9.99 7.91
CA VAL A 19 -1.66 8.72 7.26
C VAL A 19 -0.94 7.52 7.85
N LEU A 20 0.28 7.71 8.36
CA LEU A 20 1.02 6.63 9.01
C LEU A 20 0.42 6.23 10.37
N TYR A 21 -0.11 7.19 11.13
CA TYR A 21 -0.54 6.97 12.52
C TYR A 21 -2.04 7.18 12.77
N THR A 22 -2.84 7.37 11.73
CA THR A 22 -4.26 7.73 11.82
C THR A 22 -5.17 6.54 12.20
N SER A 23 -4.82 5.73 13.16
CA SER A 23 -5.68 4.65 13.62
C SER A 23 -5.58 4.43 15.11
N GLN A 24 -6.62 3.82 15.68
CA GLN A 24 -6.60 3.34 17.05
C GLN A 24 -5.84 2.00 17.10
N GLY A 25 -4.66 2.01 17.71
CA GLY A 25 -3.79 0.85 17.81
C GLY A 25 -3.03 0.53 16.52
N ASP A 26 -2.31 -0.58 16.56
CA ASP A 26 -1.45 -1.00 15.47
C ASP A 26 -2.27 -1.58 14.32
N SER A 27 -2.15 -0.96 13.16
CA SER A 27 -2.75 -1.48 11.93
C SER A 27 -1.77 -1.32 10.77
N CYS A 28 -1.55 -2.42 10.03
CA CYS A 28 -0.75 -2.38 8.82
C CYS A 28 -1.49 -1.64 7.71
N ARG A 29 -0.75 -0.87 6.94
CA ARG A 29 -1.22 -0.13 5.77
C ARG A 29 -0.08 0.06 4.80
N VAL A 30 -0.39 0.35 3.55
CA VAL A 30 0.56 0.77 2.53
C VAL A 30 0.31 2.23 2.21
N VAL A 31 1.37 3.00 2.10
CA VAL A 31 1.29 4.44 1.75
C VAL A 31 2.17 4.67 0.54
N PHE A 32 1.57 5.11 -0.55
CA PHE A 32 2.26 5.51 -1.76
C PHE A 32 2.37 7.02 -1.87
N ALA A 33 3.51 7.51 -2.33
CA ALA A 33 3.77 8.94 -2.51
C ALA A 33 4.36 9.22 -3.91
N PRO A 34 3.54 9.20 -4.96
CA PRO A 34 4.01 9.38 -6.32
C PRO A 34 4.75 10.70 -6.51
N ALA A 35 5.82 10.68 -7.29
CA ALA A 35 6.60 11.85 -7.64
C ALA A 35 6.01 12.64 -8.83
N ASN A 36 5.20 11.99 -9.65
CA ASN A 36 4.63 12.57 -10.87
C ASN A 36 3.34 11.87 -11.29
N VAL A 37 2.68 12.39 -12.33
CA VAL A 37 1.39 11.89 -12.84
C VAL A 37 1.45 10.43 -13.32
N ARG A 38 2.59 9.98 -13.87
CA ARG A 38 2.75 8.58 -14.32
C ARG A 38 2.78 7.64 -13.12
N GLU A 39 3.60 7.97 -12.14
CA GLU A 39 3.65 7.20 -10.89
C GLU A 39 2.31 7.22 -10.15
N ALA A 40 1.59 8.35 -10.15
CA ALA A 40 0.26 8.41 -9.55
C ALA A 40 -0.70 7.40 -10.17
N TYR A 41 -0.66 7.21 -11.50
CA TYR A 41 -1.43 6.18 -12.19
C TYR A 41 -0.99 4.76 -11.77
N ASP A 42 0.32 4.48 -11.84
CA ASP A 42 0.85 3.15 -11.53
C ASP A 42 0.65 2.76 -10.07
N GLN A 43 0.95 3.66 -9.15
CA GLN A 43 0.79 3.42 -7.72
C GLN A 43 -0.67 3.30 -7.30
N THR A 44 -1.59 4.01 -7.97
CA THR A 44 -3.03 3.82 -7.73
C THR A 44 -3.47 2.41 -8.11
N ARG A 45 -3.00 1.87 -9.25
CA ARG A 45 -3.29 0.49 -9.63
C ARG A 45 -2.74 -0.50 -8.60
N LYS A 46 -1.47 -0.35 -8.21
CA LYS A 46 -0.85 -1.18 -7.16
C LYS A 46 -1.59 -1.09 -5.82
N ALA A 47 -2.04 0.10 -5.44
CA ALA A 47 -2.82 0.30 -4.23
C ALA A 47 -4.10 -0.56 -4.25
N PHE A 48 -4.80 -0.65 -5.38
CA PHE A 48 -5.95 -1.55 -5.53
C PHE A 48 -5.54 -3.02 -5.43
N GLU A 49 -4.49 -3.44 -6.13
CA GLU A 49 -4.02 -4.83 -6.10
C GLU A 49 -3.67 -5.27 -4.67
N LEU A 50 -2.86 -4.49 -3.96
CA LEU A 50 -2.48 -4.81 -2.58
C LEU A 50 -3.65 -4.74 -1.60
N ALA A 51 -4.54 -3.75 -1.76
CA ALA A 51 -5.73 -3.65 -0.91
C ALA A 51 -6.63 -4.87 -1.06
N TYR A 52 -6.77 -5.40 -2.25
CA TYR A 52 -7.57 -6.60 -2.51
C TYR A 52 -6.87 -7.88 -2.08
N SER A 53 -5.59 -8.06 -2.40
CA SER A 53 -4.83 -9.26 -2.05
C SER A 53 -4.69 -9.41 -0.54
N TYR A 54 -4.33 -8.35 0.15
CA TYR A 54 -4.02 -8.39 1.57
C TYR A 54 -5.14 -7.89 2.49
N ASN A 55 -6.22 -7.36 1.94
CA ASN A 55 -7.34 -6.80 2.70
C ASN A 55 -6.87 -5.79 3.76
N LEU A 56 -6.22 -4.73 3.31
CA LEU A 56 -5.67 -3.66 4.14
C LEU A 56 -5.90 -2.27 3.48
N PRO A 57 -5.81 -1.19 4.25
CA PRO A 57 -5.84 0.15 3.67
C PRO A 57 -4.58 0.41 2.84
N ALA A 58 -4.76 0.80 1.58
CA ALA A 58 -3.72 1.36 0.74
C ALA A 58 -4.05 2.83 0.46
N ILE A 59 -3.12 3.72 0.73
CA ILE A 59 -3.31 5.16 0.71
C ILE A 59 -2.35 5.77 -0.30
N VAL A 60 -2.85 6.59 -1.21
CA VAL A 60 -2.01 7.35 -2.15
C VAL A 60 -2.00 8.82 -1.73
N VAL A 61 -0.82 9.32 -1.37
CA VAL A 61 -0.63 10.70 -0.91
C VAL A 61 0.03 11.52 -2.00
N TYR A 62 -0.64 12.54 -2.48
CA TYR A 62 -0.09 13.44 -3.48
C TYR A 62 -0.49 14.89 -3.21
N ASP A 63 0.32 15.82 -3.65
CA ASP A 63 0.07 17.25 -3.48
C ASP A 63 -0.67 17.87 -4.66
N GLN A 64 -1.00 19.16 -4.50
CA GLN A 64 -1.72 19.92 -5.53
C GLN A 64 -0.93 20.06 -6.84
N LYS A 65 0.41 19.99 -6.80
CA LYS A 65 1.23 20.05 -8.02
C LYS A 65 0.91 18.86 -8.92
N ILE A 66 0.92 17.63 -8.36
CA ILE A 66 0.57 16.42 -9.11
C ILE A 66 -0.89 16.46 -9.55
N GLN A 67 -1.80 16.90 -8.67
CA GLN A 67 -3.23 17.00 -8.99
C GLN A 67 -3.52 17.93 -10.18
N GLY A 68 -2.78 19.02 -10.29
CA GLY A 68 -2.95 20.02 -11.35
C GLY A 68 -2.03 19.85 -12.56
N GLU A 69 -1.10 18.91 -12.51
CA GLU A 69 -0.12 18.70 -13.58
C GLU A 69 -0.77 18.04 -14.80
N LEU A 70 -0.47 18.59 -15.97
CA LEU A 70 -0.78 17.96 -17.26
C LEU A 70 0.51 17.47 -17.89
N ARG A 71 0.58 16.18 -18.20
CA ARG A 71 1.75 15.56 -18.81
C ARG A 71 1.35 14.75 -20.02
N THR A 72 2.06 14.92 -21.13
CA THR A 72 1.92 14.05 -22.29
C THR A 72 2.60 12.72 -22.01
N VAL A 73 1.87 11.63 -22.21
CA VAL A 73 2.41 10.26 -22.16
C VAL A 73 2.03 9.52 -23.43
N PRO A 74 2.84 8.55 -23.89
CA PRO A 74 2.47 7.68 -25.00
C PRO A 74 1.16 6.93 -24.66
N VAL A 75 0.31 6.69 -25.65
CA VAL A 75 -0.97 5.99 -25.42
C VAL A 75 -0.76 4.56 -24.91
N GLU A 76 0.31 3.94 -25.33
CA GLU A 76 0.73 2.60 -24.91
C GLU A 76 1.01 2.51 -23.40
N PHE A 77 1.24 3.65 -22.75
CA PHE A 77 1.36 3.70 -21.28
C PHE A 77 0.10 3.20 -20.58
N PHE A 78 -1.06 3.39 -21.21
CA PHE A 78 -2.35 2.93 -20.68
C PHE A 78 -2.76 1.55 -21.19
N ASP A 79 -1.98 0.94 -22.09
CA ASP A 79 -2.21 -0.40 -22.64
C ASP A 79 -1.74 -1.47 -21.64
N ARG A 80 -2.47 -1.58 -20.54
CA ARG A 80 -2.19 -2.48 -19.45
C ARG A 80 -3.44 -3.26 -19.11
N GLU A 81 -3.26 -4.51 -18.71
CA GLU A 81 -4.37 -5.32 -18.21
C GLU A 81 -5.06 -4.59 -17.03
N PRO A 82 -6.38 -4.53 -17.04
CA PRO A 82 -7.12 -3.96 -15.93
C PRO A 82 -6.82 -4.69 -14.63
N THR A 83 -6.69 -3.97 -13.53
CA THR A 83 -6.70 -4.57 -12.20
C THR A 83 -8.05 -5.23 -11.99
N ALA A 84 -8.08 -6.55 -11.85
CA ALA A 84 -9.32 -7.30 -11.90
C ALA A 84 -10.23 -7.10 -10.67
N GLY A 85 -9.65 -6.68 -9.53
CA GLY A 85 -10.37 -6.55 -8.26
C GLY A 85 -10.88 -7.87 -7.70
N MET A 86 -10.36 -8.96 -8.26
CA MET A 86 -10.70 -10.34 -7.86
C MET A 86 -9.55 -11.02 -7.09
N GLU A 87 -8.47 -10.27 -6.84
CA GLU A 87 -7.33 -10.77 -6.09
C GLU A 87 -7.79 -11.23 -4.70
N GLY A 88 -7.34 -12.41 -4.31
CA GLY A 88 -7.71 -13.03 -3.03
C GLY A 88 -9.17 -13.52 -2.94
N VAL A 89 -9.96 -13.47 -4.04
CA VAL A 89 -11.27 -14.13 -4.11
C VAL A 89 -11.09 -15.58 -4.44
N LEU A 90 -11.59 -16.45 -3.57
CA LEU A 90 -11.59 -17.90 -3.79
C LEU A 90 -12.65 -18.31 -4.83
N THR A 91 -12.32 -19.27 -5.64
CA THR A 91 -13.29 -20.00 -6.47
C THR A 91 -14.21 -20.87 -5.62
N GLU A 92 -15.29 -21.40 -6.18
CA GLU A 92 -16.18 -22.32 -5.44
C GLU A 92 -15.48 -23.64 -5.06
N ASP A 93 -14.58 -24.13 -5.90
CA ASP A 93 -13.80 -25.32 -5.61
C ASP A 93 -12.82 -25.07 -4.45
N GLU A 94 -12.10 -23.95 -4.47
CA GLU A 94 -11.21 -23.54 -3.37
C GLU A 94 -11.98 -23.29 -2.06
N LEU A 95 -13.20 -22.74 -2.15
CA LEU A 95 -14.06 -22.57 -0.97
C LEU A 95 -14.52 -23.89 -0.39
N ALA A 96 -14.81 -24.89 -1.25
CA ALA A 96 -15.20 -26.22 -0.80
C ALA A 96 -14.05 -26.94 -0.06
N GLU A 97 -12.81 -26.66 -0.43
CA GLU A 97 -11.61 -27.21 0.21
C GLU A 97 -11.12 -26.36 1.39
N ALA A 98 -11.60 -25.14 1.52
CA ALA A 98 -11.19 -24.21 2.57
C ALA A 98 -11.65 -24.70 3.97
N ALA A 99 -11.01 -24.14 5.00
CA ALA A 99 -11.39 -24.47 6.37
C ALA A 99 -12.73 -23.84 6.75
N HIS A 100 -13.57 -24.63 7.41
CA HIS A 100 -14.87 -24.25 7.93
C HIS A 100 -15.00 -24.64 9.41
N ASP A 101 -15.81 -23.90 10.16
CA ASP A 101 -16.20 -24.32 11.50
C ASP A 101 -17.25 -25.45 11.47
N ALA A 102 -17.60 -25.96 12.66
CA ALA A 102 -18.61 -27.02 12.79
C ALA A 102 -20.02 -26.63 12.28
N SER A 103 -20.27 -25.34 12.07
CA SER A 103 -21.53 -24.79 11.56
C SER A 103 -21.48 -24.52 10.04
N GLY A 104 -20.35 -24.85 9.39
CA GLY A 104 -20.12 -24.61 7.97
C GLY A 104 -19.84 -23.15 7.61
N ASN A 105 -19.38 -22.33 8.56
CA ASN A 105 -18.92 -20.99 8.27
C ASN A 105 -17.46 -21.01 7.80
N PHE A 106 -17.16 -20.26 6.77
CA PHE A 106 -15.81 -20.11 6.23
C PHE A 106 -14.88 -19.41 7.24
N MET A 107 -13.76 -20.04 7.52
CA MET A 107 -12.74 -19.50 8.44
C MET A 107 -11.84 -18.50 7.68
N ARG A 108 -12.41 -17.35 7.35
CA ARG A 108 -11.75 -16.30 6.58
C ARG A 108 -10.51 -15.72 7.26
N TYR A 109 -10.51 -15.64 8.59
CA TYR A 109 -9.51 -14.93 9.37
C TYR A 109 -8.55 -15.87 10.10
N ARG A 110 -8.21 -16.99 9.47
CA ARG A 110 -7.30 -17.99 10.02
C ARG A 110 -5.97 -17.37 10.46
N HIS A 111 -5.47 -17.86 11.61
CA HIS A 111 -4.20 -17.38 12.17
C HIS A 111 -2.98 -17.89 11.44
N ASP A 112 -3.06 -19.07 10.82
CA ASP A 112 -1.98 -19.83 10.21
C ASP A 112 -1.74 -19.53 8.72
N VAL A 113 -2.38 -18.51 8.17
CA VAL A 113 -2.14 -18.07 6.79
C VAL A 113 -0.73 -17.47 6.72
N GLU A 114 0.11 -18.03 5.85
CA GLU A 114 1.54 -17.75 5.79
C GLU A 114 1.84 -16.28 5.46
N ASP A 115 1.21 -15.74 4.43
CA ASP A 115 1.34 -14.35 3.98
C ASP A 115 0.59 -13.33 4.88
N GLY A 116 -0.16 -13.84 5.88
CA GLY A 116 -1.03 -13.01 6.73
C GLY A 116 -2.28 -12.49 6.02
N GLY A 117 -2.48 -12.82 4.75
CA GLY A 117 -3.63 -12.42 3.94
C GLY A 117 -4.97 -12.97 4.45
N ASN A 118 -6.03 -12.52 3.83
CA ASN A 118 -7.38 -12.99 4.10
C ASN A 118 -8.03 -13.36 2.78
N PRO A 119 -7.95 -14.63 2.36
CA PRO A 119 -8.73 -15.07 1.22
C PRO A 119 -10.21 -14.75 1.48
N ARG A 120 -10.93 -14.40 0.44
CA ARG A 120 -12.29 -13.93 0.58
C ARG A 120 -13.24 -14.63 -0.36
N SER A 121 -14.49 -14.74 0.08
CA SER A 121 -15.62 -15.07 -0.74
C SER A 121 -16.37 -13.81 -1.16
N ILE A 122 -17.15 -13.91 -2.22
CA ILE A 122 -18.13 -12.90 -2.62
C ILE A 122 -19.55 -13.40 -2.35
N PRO A 123 -20.52 -12.47 -2.19
CA PRO A 123 -21.91 -12.86 -1.98
C PRO A 123 -22.43 -13.79 -3.08
N GLY A 124 -23.07 -14.87 -2.68
CA GLY A 124 -23.64 -15.87 -3.60
C GLY A 124 -22.82 -17.14 -3.78
N GLN A 125 -21.55 -17.14 -3.38
CA GLN A 125 -20.71 -18.35 -3.42
C GLN A 125 -21.10 -19.36 -2.35
N THR A 126 -21.22 -20.63 -2.73
CA THR A 126 -21.47 -21.73 -1.81
C THR A 126 -20.27 -21.94 -0.89
N GLY A 127 -20.52 -22.15 0.41
CA GLY A 127 -19.46 -22.36 1.40
C GLY A 127 -18.75 -21.07 1.85
N GLY A 128 -19.02 -19.92 1.24
CA GLY A 128 -18.33 -18.67 1.53
C GLY A 128 -18.89 -17.85 2.72
N ARG A 129 -19.85 -18.39 3.48
CA ARG A 129 -20.48 -17.65 4.58
C ARG A 129 -19.53 -17.41 5.74
N HIS A 130 -19.33 -16.16 6.10
CA HIS A 130 -18.55 -15.73 7.26
C HIS A 130 -19.16 -14.46 7.86
N LEU A 131 -18.69 -14.07 9.04
CA LEU A 131 -19.07 -12.81 9.68
C LEU A 131 -18.00 -11.74 9.48
N VAL A 132 -18.44 -10.49 9.45
CA VAL A 132 -17.57 -9.30 9.45
C VAL A 132 -18.00 -8.41 10.60
N THR A 133 -17.05 -8.03 11.45
CA THR A 133 -17.28 -7.14 12.58
C THR A 133 -16.24 -6.03 12.62
N GLY A 134 -16.57 -4.91 13.23
CA GLY A 134 -15.64 -3.82 13.54
C GLY A 134 -14.78 -4.06 14.79
N ASN A 135 -15.03 -5.14 15.53
CA ASN A 135 -14.26 -5.52 16.70
C ASN A 135 -13.22 -6.61 16.36
N GLU A 136 -12.39 -6.98 17.33
CA GLU A 136 -11.51 -8.13 17.16
C GLU A 136 -12.32 -9.40 16.94
N SER A 137 -11.93 -10.20 15.98
CA SER A 137 -12.69 -11.35 15.53
C SER A 137 -11.92 -12.67 15.68
N GLN A 138 -12.68 -13.74 15.89
CA GLN A 138 -12.21 -15.11 15.70
C GLN A 138 -12.04 -15.42 14.21
N GLU A 139 -11.51 -16.59 13.91
CA GLU A 139 -11.22 -17.04 12.53
C GLU A 139 -12.44 -17.06 11.60
N VAL A 140 -13.64 -17.22 12.12
CA VAL A 140 -14.91 -17.16 11.36
C VAL A 140 -15.58 -15.77 11.38
N GLY A 141 -14.98 -14.79 12.05
CA GLY A 141 -15.48 -13.42 12.12
C GLY A 141 -16.36 -13.11 13.35
N HIS A 142 -16.61 -14.05 14.27
CA HIS A 142 -17.27 -13.75 15.54
C HIS A 142 -16.40 -12.87 16.43
N ILE A 143 -17.02 -11.97 17.19
CA ILE A 143 -16.33 -11.11 18.16
C ILE A 143 -15.59 -11.96 19.21
N SER A 144 -14.39 -11.57 19.53
CA SER A 144 -13.56 -12.22 20.54
C SER A 144 -12.88 -11.21 21.46
N GLU A 145 -12.95 -11.46 22.76
CA GLU A 145 -12.22 -10.73 23.80
C GLU A 145 -11.04 -11.54 24.35
N SER A 146 -10.75 -12.70 23.75
CA SER A 146 -9.63 -13.56 24.16
C SER A 146 -8.29 -12.89 23.89
N PRO A 147 -7.40 -12.76 24.90
CA PRO A 147 -6.04 -12.24 24.70
C PRO A 147 -5.22 -13.07 23.72
N ASP A 148 -5.36 -14.39 23.74
CA ASP A 148 -4.63 -15.29 22.85
C ASP A 148 -5.06 -15.10 21.40
N ASN A 149 -6.38 -15.01 21.16
CA ASN A 149 -6.91 -14.69 19.84
C ASN A 149 -6.45 -13.32 19.36
N ARG A 150 -6.47 -12.31 20.25
CA ARG A 150 -5.97 -10.96 19.92
C ARG A 150 -4.52 -10.99 19.48
N LYS A 151 -3.67 -11.70 20.25
CA LYS A 151 -2.25 -11.85 19.89
C LYS A 151 -2.08 -12.53 18.52
N ALA A 152 -2.76 -13.66 18.32
CA ALA A 152 -2.67 -14.41 17.06
C ALA A 152 -3.13 -13.58 15.85
N GLN A 153 -4.22 -12.82 15.97
CA GLN A 153 -4.72 -11.93 14.93
C GLN A 153 -3.75 -10.77 14.64
N MET A 154 -3.10 -10.21 15.66
CA MET A 154 -2.08 -9.17 15.46
C MET A 154 -0.84 -9.72 14.77
N ASP A 155 -0.33 -10.86 15.22
CA ASP A 155 0.82 -11.53 14.59
C ASP A 155 0.53 -11.82 13.11
N ARG A 156 -0.67 -12.29 12.78
CA ARG A 156 -1.11 -12.49 11.41
C ARG A 156 -1.13 -11.20 10.60
N ARG A 157 -1.72 -10.13 11.14
CA ARG A 157 -1.79 -8.84 10.42
C ARG A 157 -0.41 -8.26 10.15
N MET A 158 0.51 -8.39 11.10
CA MET A 158 1.86 -7.85 10.95
C MET A 158 2.70 -8.63 9.94
N ARG A 159 2.45 -9.94 9.76
CA ARG A 159 3.09 -10.73 8.69
C ARG A 159 2.84 -10.16 7.29
N LYS A 160 1.69 -9.57 7.04
CA LYS A 160 1.38 -8.92 5.76
C LYS A 160 2.45 -7.93 5.30
N LEU A 161 3.06 -7.20 6.23
CA LEU A 161 4.08 -6.20 5.88
C LEU A 161 5.32 -6.84 5.24
N THR A 162 5.69 -8.04 5.68
CA THR A 162 6.80 -8.79 5.06
C THR A 162 6.44 -9.24 3.66
N SER A 163 5.28 -9.89 3.51
CA SER A 163 4.82 -10.38 2.20
C SER A 163 4.57 -9.26 1.19
N ILE A 164 3.98 -8.14 1.65
CA ILE A 164 3.79 -6.96 0.79
C ILE A 164 5.14 -6.39 0.32
N ARG A 165 6.13 -6.36 1.18
CA ARG A 165 7.46 -5.91 0.80
C ARG A 165 8.07 -6.80 -0.28
N GLU A 166 7.94 -8.13 -0.12
CA GLU A 166 8.40 -9.10 -1.10
C GLU A 166 7.67 -8.92 -2.44
N ASP A 167 6.34 -8.79 -2.43
CA ASP A 167 5.56 -8.52 -3.64
C ASP A 167 5.95 -7.21 -4.32
N LEU A 168 6.18 -6.16 -3.55
CA LEU A 168 6.60 -4.87 -4.06
C LEU A 168 8.00 -4.97 -4.70
N ASP A 169 8.94 -5.70 -4.11
CA ASP A 169 10.27 -5.95 -4.67
C ASP A 169 10.19 -6.74 -6.00
N GLU A 170 9.26 -7.69 -6.12
CA GLU A 170 9.03 -8.48 -7.34
C GLU A 170 8.33 -7.69 -8.47
N MET A 171 7.50 -6.72 -8.13
CA MET A 171 6.75 -5.90 -9.10
C MET A 171 7.63 -4.93 -9.92
N ASP A 172 8.95 -5.04 -9.85
CA ASP A 172 9.93 -4.18 -10.55
C ASP A 172 9.61 -2.68 -10.38
N SER A 173 9.07 -2.36 -9.26
CA SER A 173 8.79 -0.99 -8.88
C SER A 173 9.91 -0.54 -7.95
N SER A 174 10.73 0.35 -8.46
CA SER A 174 11.74 1.01 -7.63
C SER A 174 11.01 1.85 -6.57
N HIS A 175 10.76 1.25 -5.40
CA HIS A 175 10.25 1.96 -4.22
C HIS A 175 11.21 3.05 -3.78
N GLN A 176 12.44 2.90 -4.22
CA GLN A 176 13.53 3.79 -3.92
C GLN A 176 14.29 4.12 -5.20
N THR A 177 14.28 5.36 -5.58
CA THR A 177 15.06 5.84 -6.73
C THR A 177 16.37 6.43 -6.25
N HIS A 178 17.46 5.71 -6.50
CA HIS A 178 18.80 6.23 -6.25
C HIS A 178 19.24 7.12 -7.41
N TYR A 179 19.68 8.33 -7.11
CA TYR A 179 20.09 9.31 -8.12
C TYR A 179 21.41 9.98 -7.76
N GLY A 180 22.33 10.06 -8.71
CA GLY A 180 23.68 10.63 -8.54
C GLY A 180 24.74 9.56 -8.24
N PRO A 181 25.99 9.97 -7.99
CA PRO A 181 27.11 9.04 -7.77
C PRO A 181 26.93 8.21 -6.50
N SER A 182 27.15 6.88 -6.58
CA SER A 182 27.01 5.96 -5.44
C SER A 182 27.87 6.37 -4.25
N GLU A 183 29.10 6.82 -4.52
CA GLU A 183 30.10 7.19 -3.50
C GLU A 183 29.98 8.64 -3.03
N ALA A 184 28.88 9.32 -3.32
CA ALA A 184 28.67 10.71 -2.88
C ALA A 184 28.69 10.82 -1.36
N THR A 185 29.33 11.90 -0.88
CA THR A 185 29.51 12.16 0.57
C THR A 185 28.30 12.81 1.23
N HIS A 186 27.42 13.42 0.42
CA HIS A 186 26.19 14.05 0.91
C HIS A 186 24.98 13.34 0.31
N GLY A 187 23.97 13.06 1.14
CA GLY A 187 22.72 12.44 0.73
C GLY A 187 21.53 13.35 0.96
N LEU A 188 20.63 13.42 -0.03
CA LEU A 188 19.32 14.06 0.10
C LEU A 188 18.23 12.98 0.09
N LEU A 189 17.32 13.05 1.05
CA LEU A 189 16.13 12.20 1.10
C LEU A 189 14.93 13.02 0.63
N VAL A 190 14.16 12.49 -0.31
CA VAL A 190 13.01 13.18 -0.88
C VAL A 190 11.87 12.22 -1.16
N TRP A 191 10.64 12.70 -1.08
CA TRP A 191 9.43 11.98 -1.47
C TRP A 191 8.44 12.90 -2.18
N GLY A 192 7.52 12.32 -2.97
CA GLY A 192 6.46 13.04 -3.66
C GLY A 192 6.98 13.99 -4.74
N SER A 193 6.21 15.01 -5.05
CA SER A 193 6.43 15.90 -6.21
C SER A 193 7.74 16.68 -6.23
N GLN A 194 8.50 16.68 -5.14
CA GLN A 194 9.80 17.35 -5.05
C GLN A 194 10.94 16.53 -5.65
N GLN A 195 10.71 15.26 -5.98
CA GLN A 195 11.76 14.33 -6.42
C GLN A 195 12.52 14.84 -7.64
N ASP A 196 11.83 15.19 -8.71
CA ASP A 196 12.47 15.69 -9.94
C ASP A 196 13.28 16.98 -9.69
N THR A 197 12.77 17.85 -8.83
CA THR A 197 13.48 19.10 -8.45
C THR A 197 14.76 18.80 -7.69
N VAL A 198 14.74 17.83 -6.78
CA VAL A 198 15.94 17.42 -6.03
C VAL A 198 16.94 16.74 -6.95
N PHE A 199 16.50 15.92 -7.90
CA PHE A 199 17.41 15.28 -8.86
C PHE A 199 18.12 16.33 -9.75
N GLU A 200 17.41 17.34 -10.22
CA GLU A 200 18.03 18.47 -10.94
C GLU A 200 19.04 19.22 -10.04
N ALA A 201 18.72 19.41 -8.77
CA ALA A 201 19.65 20.04 -7.82
C ALA A 201 20.92 19.20 -7.62
N VAL A 202 20.81 17.87 -7.55
CA VAL A 202 21.95 16.94 -7.50
C VAL A 202 22.84 17.12 -8.72
N ASP A 203 22.30 17.18 -9.92
CA ASP A 203 23.06 17.39 -11.16
C ASP A 203 23.82 18.72 -11.13
N ARG A 204 23.14 19.79 -10.73
CA ARG A 204 23.74 21.13 -10.66
C ARG A 204 24.85 21.24 -9.60
N LEU A 205 24.70 20.56 -8.46
CA LEU A 205 25.69 20.54 -7.39
C LEU A 205 26.91 19.73 -7.83
N ASN A 206 26.72 18.55 -8.39
CA ASN A 206 27.82 17.72 -8.88
C ASN A 206 28.58 18.41 -10.03
N ALA A 207 27.91 19.16 -10.91
CA ALA A 207 28.55 19.97 -11.95
C ALA A 207 29.42 21.10 -11.39
N ARG A 208 29.21 21.50 -10.14
CA ARG A 208 30.04 22.50 -9.43
C ARG A 208 31.17 21.86 -8.62
N GLY A 209 31.32 20.54 -8.68
CA GLY A 209 32.35 19.80 -7.95
C GLY A 209 31.95 19.35 -6.55
N GLU A 210 30.68 19.51 -6.18
CA GLU A 210 30.14 18.92 -4.95
C GLU A 210 29.95 17.40 -5.13
N SER A 211 29.83 16.67 -4.03
CA SER A 211 29.64 15.21 -4.04
C SER A 211 28.30 14.87 -3.41
N VAL A 212 27.24 14.88 -4.21
CA VAL A 212 25.84 14.78 -3.76
C VAL A 212 25.11 13.66 -4.47
N LYS A 213 24.31 12.93 -3.72
CA LYS A 213 23.32 11.96 -4.24
C LYS A 213 21.95 12.19 -3.63
N ALA A 214 20.93 11.61 -4.20
CA ALA A 214 19.58 11.61 -3.63
C ALA A 214 19.01 10.21 -3.55
N LEU A 215 18.08 10.03 -2.62
CA LEU A 215 17.19 8.89 -2.49
C LEU A 215 15.76 9.40 -2.55
N GLY A 216 15.05 9.06 -3.63
CA GLY A 216 13.61 9.25 -3.74
C GLY A 216 12.89 8.05 -3.12
N VAL A 217 11.91 8.31 -2.26
CA VAL A 217 11.07 7.28 -1.63
C VAL A 217 9.65 7.47 -2.12
N SER A 218 8.99 6.39 -2.56
CA SER A 218 7.63 6.43 -3.10
C SER A 218 6.64 5.49 -2.39
N ASP A 219 7.13 4.57 -1.53
CA ASP A 219 6.32 3.63 -0.72
C ASP A 219 7.08 3.04 0.48
#